data_f1bb9f27adeb2a6b6cd29c37d01ef37b
#
_entry.id   f1bb9f27adeb2a6b6cd29c37d01ef37b
#
_cell.length_a   1.000
_cell.length_b   1.000
_cell.length_c   1.000
_cell.angle_alpha   90.00
_cell.angle_beta   90.00
_cell.angle_gamma   90.00
#
_symmetry.space_group_name_H-M   'P 1'
#
loop_
_entity.id
_entity.type
_entity.pdbx_description
1 polymer ?
#
loop_
_entity_poly.entity_id
_entity_poly.type
_entity_poly.pdbx_seq_one_letter_code
_entity_poly.pdbx_strand_id
1 'polypeptide(L)'
;MARDEGLTIPIRVECYAGHRGEEVPRRFHVGGKAVEVAEVLDRWLAPDHRYFKVRDPHGHVWILRRDDEADLWELHMYKHAGQP
;
A
#
# COMPACT_ATOMS: atom_id res chain seq x y z
N MET A 1 2.27 6.33 23.34
CA MET A 1 1.99 6.20 22.94
C MET A 1 2.13 6.16 21.85
N ALA A 2 2.59 6.29 21.44
CA ALA A 2 2.68 6.40 20.26
C ALA A 2 1.98 5.67 19.55
N ARG A 3 1.50 5.82 18.91
CA ARG A 3 0.85 5.11 18.38
C ARG A 3 1.06 5.06 17.10
N ASP A 4 1.01 4.18 16.46
CA ASP A 4 1.25 3.93 15.14
C ASP A 4 0.21 4.43 14.29
N GLU A 5 -0.93 4.62 14.79
CA GLU A 5 -2.00 5.04 13.94
C GLU A 5 -1.70 6.41 13.40
N GLY A 6 -0.84 7.14 14.03
CA GLY A 6 -0.51 8.44 13.54
C GLY A 6 0.44 8.43 12.38
N LEU A 7 0.91 7.26 11.98
CA LEU A 7 1.91 7.18 10.95
C LEU A 7 1.35 6.81 9.60
N THR A 8 0.05 6.79 9.45
CA THR A 8 -0.56 6.49 8.17
C THR A 8 -0.51 7.74 7.30
N ILE A 9 -0.02 7.60 6.08
CA ILE A 9 0.20 8.71 5.20
C ILE A 9 -0.64 8.54 3.94
N PRO A 10 -1.41 9.53 3.54
CA PRO A 10 -2.18 9.44 2.31
C PRO A 10 -1.24 9.35 1.11
N ILE A 11 -1.56 8.47 0.17
CA ILE A 11 -0.76 8.31 -1.03
C ILE A 11 -1.69 8.15 -2.21
N ARG A 12 -1.13 8.26 -3.40
CA ARG A 12 -1.86 8.01 -4.62
C ARG A 12 -1.41 6.68 -5.16
N VAL A 13 -2.36 5.83 -5.55
CA VAL A 13 -2.05 4.50 -6.03
C VAL A 13 -2.70 4.32 -7.39
N GLU A 14 -1.91 3.82 -8.34
CA GLU A 14 -2.42 3.43 -9.65
C GLU A 14 -2.63 1.94 -9.63
N CYS A 15 -3.77 1.50 -10.08
CA CYS A 15 -4.11 0.09 -10.05
C CYS A 15 -4.21 -0.44 -11.47
N TYR A 16 -4.07 -1.75 -11.62
CA TYR A 16 -4.32 -2.36 -12.90
C TYR A 16 -5.79 -2.20 -13.23
N ALA A 17 -6.07 -1.91 -14.47
CA ALA A 17 -7.43 -1.86 -14.95
C ALA A 17 -7.97 -3.26 -14.84
N GLY A 18 -9.18 -3.39 -14.33
CA GLY A 18 -9.69 -4.72 -14.17
C GLY A 18 -11.10 -4.69 -13.70
N HIS A 19 -11.46 -5.75 -13.02
CA HIS A 19 -12.80 -5.93 -12.58
C HIS A 19 -13.08 -5.08 -11.37
N ARG A 20 -14.30 -4.67 -11.28
CA ARG A 20 -14.74 -3.90 -10.19
C ARG A 20 -14.48 -4.62 -8.88
N GLY A 21 -13.97 -3.95 -7.90
CA GLY A 21 -13.73 -4.56 -6.61
C GLY A 21 -12.45 -5.33 -6.52
N GLU A 22 -11.69 -5.38 -7.62
CA GLU A 22 -10.45 -6.12 -7.60
C GLU A 22 -9.31 -5.24 -8.04
N GLU A 23 -9.22 -4.08 -7.49
CA GLU A 23 -8.14 -3.17 -7.80
C GLU A 23 -6.88 -3.67 -7.15
N VAL A 24 -5.86 -3.89 -7.95
CA VAL A 24 -4.58 -4.38 -7.47
C VAL A 24 -3.55 -3.30 -7.71
N PRO A 25 -2.81 -2.90 -6.69
CA PRO A 25 -1.83 -1.82 -6.86
C PRO A 25 -0.77 -2.17 -7.88
N ARG A 26 -0.47 -1.23 -8.75
CA ARG A 26 0.53 -1.38 -9.75
C ARG A 26 1.70 -0.43 -9.51
N ARG A 27 1.40 0.76 -9.04
CA ARG A 27 2.40 1.77 -8.77
C ARG A 27 1.80 2.73 -7.76
N PHE A 28 2.62 3.25 -6.86
CA PHE A 28 2.11 4.25 -5.94
C PHE A 28 3.13 5.37 -5.80
N HIS A 29 2.66 6.50 -5.28
CA HIS A 29 3.47 7.70 -5.19
C HIS A 29 3.56 8.13 -3.74
N VAL A 30 4.78 8.29 -3.26
CA VAL A 30 4.99 8.70 -1.90
C VAL A 30 6.15 9.68 -1.90
N GLY A 31 5.96 10.83 -1.27
CA GLY A 31 7.02 11.81 -1.18
C GLY A 31 7.54 12.29 -2.52
N GLY A 32 6.67 12.39 -3.51
CA GLY A 32 7.09 12.84 -4.82
C GLY A 32 7.80 11.80 -5.65
N LYS A 33 7.80 10.57 -5.20
CA LYS A 33 8.52 9.50 -5.86
C LYS A 33 7.55 8.41 -6.26
N ALA A 34 7.72 7.87 -7.45
CA ALA A 34 6.89 6.77 -7.92
C ALA A 34 7.56 5.45 -7.57
N VAL A 35 6.80 4.55 -6.98
CA VAL A 35 7.31 3.25 -6.57
C VAL A 35 6.51 2.19 -7.33
N GLU A 36 7.23 1.35 -8.08
CA GLU A 36 6.59 0.27 -8.82
C GLU A 36 6.32 -0.90 -7.89
N VAL A 37 5.23 -1.60 -8.13
CA VAL A 37 4.93 -2.81 -7.39
C VAL A 37 5.44 -3.98 -8.21
N ALA A 38 6.50 -4.61 -7.72
CA ALA A 38 7.06 -5.78 -8.40
C ALA A 38 6.23 -7.01 -8.12
N GLU A 39 5.68 -7.11 -6.92
CA GLU A 39 4.95 -8.30 -6.55
C GLU A 39 4.01 -7.98 -5.39
N VAL A 40 2.80 -8.54 -5.43
CA VAL A 40 1.89 -8.46 -4.30
C VAL A 40 2.14 -9.70 -3.46
N LEU A 41 2.63 -9.50 -2.25
CA LEU A 41 2.99 -10.61 -1.38
C LEU A 41 1.81 -11.16 -0.63
N ASP A 42 0.87 -10.29 -0.27
CA ASP A 42 -0.27 -10.72 0.52
C ASP A 42 -1.34 -9.65 0.44
N ARG A 43 -2.56 -10.02 0.77
CA ARG A 43 -3.64 -9.06 0.88
C ARG A 43 -4.68 -9.62 1.83
N TRP A 44 -5.33 -8.72 2.56
CA TRP A 44 -6.32 -9.14 3.52
C TRP A 44 -7.34 -8.04 3.74
N LEU A 45 -8.46 -8.43 4.33
CA LEU A 45 -9.56 -7.52 4.59
C LEU A 45 -9.69 -7.28 6.07
N ALA A 46 -9.96 -6.03 6.42
CA ALA A 46 -10.38 -5.67 7.76
C ALA A 46 -11.76 -5.05 7.60
N PRO A 47 -12.46 -4.79 8.68
CA PRO A 47 -13.84 -4.33 8.56
C PRO A 47 -14.01 -3.09 7.70
N ASP A 48 -13.08 -2.15 7.80
CA ASP A 48 -13.23 -0.90 7.07
C ASP A 48 -12.16 -0.67 6.03
N HIS A 49 -11.24 -1.60 5.88
CA HIS A 49 -10.10 -1.37 5.02
C HIS A 49 -9.67 -2.64 4.31
N ARG A 50 -8.97 -2.45 3.21
CA ARG A 50 -8.31 -3.54 2.51
C ARG A 50 -6.82 -3.25 2.54
N TYR A 51 -6.02 -4.28 2.74
CA TYR A 51 -4.58 -4.14 2.86
C TYR A 51 -3.88 -4.93 1.78
N PHE A 52 -2.78 -4.37 1.30
CA PHE A 52 -1.92 -5.05 0.34
C PHE A 52 -0.49 -4.95 0.81
N LYS A 53 0.16 -6.09 0.93
CA LYS A 53 1.57 -6.12 1.24
C LYS A 53 2.29 -6.35 -0.07
N VAL A 54 3.13 -5.41 -0.46
CA VAL A 54 3.75 -5.43 -1.77
C VAL A 54 5.25 -5.28 -1.65
N ARG A 55 5.97 -5.74 -2.67
CA ARG A 55 7.40 -5.62 -2.73
C ARG A 55 7.75 -4.81 -3.96
N ASP A 56 8.68 -3.87 -3.82
CA ASP A 56 9.12 -3.08 -4.95
C ASP A 56 10.32 -3.76 -5.62
N PRO A 57 10.80 -3.25 -6.76
CA PRO A 57 11.91 -3.89 -7.47
C PRO A 57 13.22 -3.92 -6.69
N HIS A 58 13.34 -3.11 -5.68
CA HIS A 58 14.55 -3.08 -4.87
C HIS A 58 14.45 -3.98 -3.64
N GLY A 59 13.33 -4.68 -3.49
CA GLY A 59 13.16 -5.60 -2.38
C GLY A 59 12.55 -4.98 -1.13
N HIS A 60 12.20 -3.71 -1.17
CA HIS A 60 11.56 -3.09 -0.02
C HIS A 60 10.10 -3.52 0.04
N VAL A 61 9.61 -3.67 1.24
CA VAL A 61 8.23 -4.14 1.47
C VAL A 61 7.39 -2.99 2.00
N TRP A 62 6.22 -2.84 1.42
CA TRP A 62 5.31 -1.76 1.76
C TRP A 62 3.95 -2.37 2.07
N ILE A 63 3.23 -1.78 3.02
CA ILE A 63 1.85 -2.18 3.25
C ILE A 63 0.97 -0.99 2.94
N LEU A 64 0.13 -1.16 1.94
CA LEU A 64 -0.77 -0.13 1.46
C LEU A 64 -2.16 -0.45 1.98
N ARG A 65 -2.90 0.57 2.38
CA ARG A 65 -4.22 0.40 2.94
C ARG A 65 -5.22 1.18 2.11
N ARG A 66 -6.29 0.51 1.73
CA ARG A 66 -7.37 1.15 0.99
C ARG A 66 -8.54 1.38 1.93
N ASP A 67 -8.95 2.63 2.04
CA ASP A 67 -10.12 2.99 2.81
C ASP A 67 -11.25 3.23 1.82
N ASP A 68 -12.17 2.27 1.72
CA ASP A 68 -13.23 2.34 0.73
C ASP A 68 -14.22 3.45 1.04
N GLU A 69 -14.42 3.71 2.30
CA GLU A 69 -15.39 4.71 2.69
C GLU A 69 -14.89 6.10 2.37
N ALA A 70 -13.63 6.36 2.65
CA ALA A 70 -13.03 7.64 2.36
C ALA A 70 -12.52 7.74 0.94
N ASP A 71 -12.52 6.61 0.22
CA ASP A 71 -12.08 6.56 -1.17
C ASP A 71 -10.65 7.05 -1.30
N LEU A 72 -9.77 6.53 -0.46
CA LEU A 72 -8.38 6.92 -0.54
C LEU A 72 -7.46 5.77 -0.16
N TRP A 73 -6.21 5.91 -0.56
CA TRP A 73 -5.17 4.98 -0.21
C TRP A 73 -4.22 5.61 0.78
N GLU A 74 -3.63 4.77 1.62
CA GLU A 74 -2.69 5.24 2.63
C GLU A 74 -1.52 4.30 2.72
N LEU A 75 -0.36 4.85 3.02
CA LEU A 75 0.80 4.03 3.32
C LEU A 75 0.71 3.68 4.81
N HIS A 76 0.63 2.39 5.08
CA HIS A 76 0.47 1.92 6.44
C HIS A 76 1.79 1.51 7.06
N MET A 77 2.70 0.94 6.26
CA MET A 77 3.97 0.48 6.78
C MET A 77 4.97 0.32 5.64
N TYR A 78 6.24 0.51 5.96
CA TYR A 78 7.31 0.36 5.00
C TYR A 78 8.46 -0.36 5.69
N LYS A 79 9.05 -1.33 5.01
CA LYS A 79 10.20 -2.04 5.52
C LYS A 79 11.31 -2.01 4.50
N HIS A 80 12.43 -1.45 4.89
CA HIS A 80 13.58 -1.31 4.01
C HIS A 80 14.20 -2.68 3.74
N ALA A 81 14.64 -2.90 2.52
CA ALA A 81 15.29 -4.14 2.16
C ALA A 81 16.57 -4.28 2.95
N GLY A 82 16.85 -5.51 3.35
CA GLY A 82 18.05 -5.77 4.10
C GLY A 82 17.90 -5.58 5.59
N GLN A 83 16.76 -5.11 6.04
CA GLN A 83 16.53 -4.98 7.45
C GLN A 83 16.24 -6.34 8.05
N PRO A 84 16.85 -6.67 9.17
CA PRO A 84 16.54 -7.95 9.79
C PRO A 84 15.15 -8.04 10.32
#